data_fd5b30d8e1d03be1bcf5b81fd0a2656f
#
_entry.id   fd5b30d8e1d03be1bcf5b81fd0a2656f
#
_cell.length_a   1.000
_cell.length_b   1.000
_cell.length_c   1.000
_cell.angle_alpha   90.00
_cell.angle_beta   90.00
_cell.angle_gamma   90.00
#
_symmetry.space_group_name_H-M   'P 1'
#
loop_
_entity.id
_entity.type
_entity.pdbx_description
1 polymer ?
#
loop_
_entity_poly.entity_id
_entity_poly.type
_entity_poly.pdbx_seq_one_letter_code
_entity_poly.pdbx_strand_id
1 'polypeptide(L)'
;MCNNRYTLDGKIHDAQRLRELQKLPLDNKILIAQARLIEWYKYWNGQCYVGLSGGKDSSVCADIAAQVCELLGYKLVLWFADTGLEYPEVRRNVDDIYNYLKQKYNIEIELVKDYPKDRKGNRITFRQVLDKYGYPLISKDVSNTIAGARRSIAKGEDSYRLRKLKGTLKQKNGQPSKFTCAKWSFLLDAPFAISSNCCDIMKKRPAHKFEKERRLVSIVATMANESYLRLSTWFKFGCNAFNEASPQSRPMSFWTEDDVLEYIKLNDIPLASVYGEILKDEDGGYYTSGVGRTGCMFCLYGIQYEKEPNRFQQMKLTHPKLYDYCIRECDKGGLGIGRVLDFINIPYGKDDMKIERNNI
;
A
#
# COMPACT_ATOMS: atom_id res chain seq x y z
N MET A 1 -30.41 -6.91 0.28
CA MET A 1 -28.99 -6.70 0.60
C MET A 1 -28.26 -8.03 0.36
N CYS A 2 -27.47 -8.11 -0.72
CA CYS A 2 -26.72 -9.33 -1.00
C CYS A 2 -25.62 -9.47 0.07
N ASN A 3 -25.64 -10.56 0.80
CA ASN A 3 -24.75 -10.79 1.94
C ASN A 3 -23.39 -11.26 1.38
N ASN A 4 -22.47 -10.33 1.09
CA ASN A 4 -21.14 -10.59 0.55
C ASN A 4 -20.22 -11.40 1.51
N ARG A 5 -20.80 -12.16 2.45
CA ARG A 5 -20.06 -13.01 3.39
C ARG A 5 -19.79 -14.42 2.87
N TYR A 6 -20.35 -14.76 1.71
CA TYR A 6 -20.25 -16.11 1.16
C TYR A 6 -19.28 -16.17 -0.02
N THR A 7 -18.54 -17.26 -0.12
CA THR A 7 -17.75 -17.63 -1.30
C THR A 7 -18.67 -18.13 -2.42
N LEU A 8 -18.13 -18.38 -3.62
CA LEU A 8 -18.89 -18.94 -4.76
C LEU A 8 -19.57 -20.28 -4.43
N ASP A 9 -18.98 -21.05 -3.52
CA ASP A 9 -19.51 -22.33 -3.03
C ASP A 9 -20.48 -22.17 -1.84
N GLY A 10 -20.91 -20.94 -1.53
CA GLY A 10 -21.85 -20.63 -0.46
C GLY A 10 -21.28 -20.67 0.96
N LYS A 11 -19.96 -20.88 1.12
CA LYS A 11 -19.32 -20.88 2.44
C LYS A 11 -19.11 -19.46 2.97
N ILE A 12 -19.15 -19.33 4.30
CA ILE A 12 -18.88 -18.06 4.99
C ILE A 12 -17.39 -17.72 4.87
N HIS A 13 -17.07 -16.44 4.65
CA HIS A 13 -15.70 -15.94 4.69
C HIS A 13 -15.21 -15.88 6.14
N ASP A 14 -14.37 -16.81 6.53
CA ASP A 14 -13.76 -16.89 7.86
C ASP A 14 -12.26 -17.27 7.77
N ALA A 15 -11.59 -17.32 8.94
CA ALA A 15 -10.18 -17.63 9.01
C ALA A 15 -9.84 -19.08 8.58
N GLN A 16 -10.77 -20.02 8.75
CA GLN A 16 -10.58 -21.41 8.31
C GLN A 16 -10.58 -21.46 6.79
N ARG A 17 -11.60 -20.86 6.17
CA ARG A 17 -11.70 -20.82 4.70
C ARG A 17 -10.51 -20.10 4.06
N LEU A 18 -10.01 -19.02 4.68
CA LEU A 18 -8.80 -18.35 4.19
C LEU A 18 -7.59 -19.29 4.19
N ARG A 19 -7.37 -20.01 5.30
CA ARG A 19 -6.28 -21.00 5.40
C ARG A 19 -6.42 -22.15 4.40
N GLU A 20 -7.63 -22.63 4.16
CA GLU A 20 -7.90 -23.65 3.13
C GLU A 20 -7.51 -23.15 1.74
N LEU A 21 -7.93 -21.94 1.37
CA LEU A 21 -7.59 -21.32 0.09
C LEU A 21 -6.07 -21.06 -0.05
N GLN A 22 -5.42 -20.64 1.02
CA GLN A 22 -3.97 -20.40 1.04
C GLN A 22 -3.13 -21.67 0.88
N LYS A 23 -3.66 -22.83 1.23
CA LYS A 23 -2.99 -24.13 1.08
C LYS A 23 -3.17 -24.77 -0.31
N LEU A 24 -4.02 -24.20 -1.15
CA LEU A 24 -4.21 -24.72 -2.52
C LEU A 24 -2.92 -24.57 -3.34
N PRO A 25 -2.68 -25.48 -4.28
CA PRO A 25 -1.65 -25.30 -5.31
C PRO A 25 -1.85 -24.00 -6.08
N LEU A 26 -0.76 -23.42 -6.60
CA LEU A 26 -0.78 -22.13 -7.32
C LEU A 26 -1.77 -22.15 -8.49
N ASP A 27 -1.80 -23.21 -9.30
CA ASP A 27 -2.70 -23.35 -10.45
C ASP A 27 -4.18 -23.19 -10.04
N ASN A 28 -4.57 -23.82 -8.91
CA ASN A 28 -5.93 -23.67 -8.39
C ASN A 28 -6.23 -22.23 -7.94
N LYS A 29 -5.24 -21.55 -7.35
CA LYS A 29 -5.37 -20.15 -6.95
C LYS A 29 -5.50 -19.23 -8.15
N ILE A 30 -4.78 -19.50 -9.23
CA ILE A 30 -4.89 -18.79 -10.51
C ILE A 30 -6.32 -18.92 -11.05
N LEU A 31 -6.83 -20.14 -11.16
CA LEU A 31 -8.21 -20.40 -11.64
C LEU A 31 -9.27 -19.68 -10.79
N ILE A 32 -9.11 -19.66 -9.48
CA ILE A 32 -10.03 -18.94 -8.59
C ILE A 32 -9.92 -17.43 -8.83
N ALA A 33 -8.71 -16.87 -8.95
CA ALA A 33 -8.51 -15.45 -9.22
C ALA A 33 -9.12 -15.04 -10.57
N GLN A 34 -8.91 -15.85 -11.62
CA GLN A 34 -9.55 -15.67 -12.93
C GLN A 34 -11.08 -15.71 -12.84
N ALA A 35 -11.65 -16.70 -12.12
CA ALA A 35 -13.09 -16.80 -11.95
C ALA A 35 -13.67 -15.54 -11.26
N ARG A 36 -12.99 -14.99 -10.25
CA ARG A 36 -13.39 -13.73 -9.59
C ARG A 36 -13.30 -12.53 -10.53
N LEU A 37 -12.28 -12.47 -11.36
CA LEU A 37 -12.16 -11.41 -12.37
C LEU A 37 -13.21 -11.55 -13.47
N ILE A 38 -13.49 -12.77 -13.95
CA ILE A 38 -14.59 -13.00 -14.92
C ILE A 38 -15.92 -12.52 -14.37
N GLU A 39 -16.24 -12.87 -13.11
CA GLU A 39 -17.43 -12.39 -12.42
C GLU A 39 -17.46 -10.85 -12.36
N TRP A 40 -16.33 -10.23 -12.01
CA TRP A 40 -16.20 -8.78 -11.89
C TRP A 40 -16.36 -8.05 -13.23
N TYR A 41 -15.63 -8.49 -14.26
CA TYR A 41 -15.69 -7.90 -15.61
C TYR A 41 -17.08 -8.04 -16.24
N LYS A 42 -17.71 -9.21 -16.10
CA LYS A 42 -19.10 -9.42 -16.60
C LYS A 42 -20.11 -8.54 -15.87
N TYR A 43 -20.03 -8.43 -14.55
CA TYR A 43 -20.96 -7.61 -13.77
C TYR A 43 -20.88 -6.12 -14.15
N TRP A 44 -19.67 -5.61 -14.39
CA TRP A 44 -19.45 -4.22 -14.76
C TRP A 44 -19.33 -3.99 -16.26
N ASN A 45 -19.66 -4.96 -17.09
CA ASN A 45 -19.60 -4.89 -18.54
C ASN A 45 -18.27 -4.33 -19.06
N GLY A 46 -17.14 -4.83 -18.55
CA GLY A 46 -15.81 -4.37 -18.92
C GLY A 46 -15.38 -3.02 -18.35
N GLN A 47 -16.25 -2.29 -17.64
CA GLN A 47 -15.94 -0.98 -17.07
C GLN A 47 -15.06 -1.10 -15.80
N CYS A 48 -13.88 -1.66 -15.98
CA CYS A 48 -12.94 -1.97 -14.91
C CYS A 48 -11.54 -1.41 -15.20
N TYR A 49 -10.74 -1.20 -14.15
CA TYR A 49 -9.32 -0.90 -14.29
C TYR A 49 -8.51 -1.63 -13.22
N VAL A 50 -7.27 -1.94 -13.53
CA VAL A 50 -6.30 -2.51 -12.58
C VAL A 50 -5.41 -1.39 -12.05
N GLY A 51 -5.33 -1.26 -10.74
CA GLY A 51 -4.37 -0.40 -10.07
C GLY A 51 -2.96 -0.98 -10.15
N LEU A 52 -2.17 -0.54 -11.14
CA LEU A 52 -0.80 -0.97 -11.35
C LEU A 52 0.15 -0.07 -10.57
N SER A 53 0.81 -0.59 -9.53
CA SER A 53 1.78 0.18 -8.73
C SER A 53 3.22 0.03 -9.18
N GLY A 54 3.52 -0.88 -10.13
CA GLY A 54 4.86 -1.29 -10.53
C GLY A 54 5.52 -2.27 -9.55
N GLY A 55 4.86 -2.61 -8.44
CA GLY A 55 5.32 -3.62 -7.49
C GLY A 55 4.85 -5.03 -7.87
N LYS A 56 5.52 -6.07 -7.35
CA LYS A 56 5.32 -7.48 -7.68
C LYS A 56 3.85 -7.92 -7.70
N ASP A 57 3.09 -7.59 -6.65
CA ASP A 57 1.70 -8.04 -6.50
C ASP A 57 0.78 -7.45 -7.57
N SER A 58 0.94 -6.16 -7.89
CA SER A 58 0.13 -5.49 -8.92
C SER A 58 0.49 -5.94 -10.34
N SER A 59 1.73 -6.36 -10.56
CA SER A 59 2.17 -6.89 -11.86
C SER A 59 1.54 -8.25 -12.14
N VAL A 60 1.52 -9.14 -11.15
CA VAL A 60 0.80 -10.43 -11.23
C VAL A 60 -0.70 -10.22 -11.45
N CYS A 61 -1.32 -9.32 -10.69
CA CYS A 61 -2.74 -9.01 -10.86
C CYS A 61 -3.06 -8.48 -12.27
N ALA A 62 -2.19 -7.66 -12.85
CA ALA A 62 -2.35 -7.12 -14.20
C ALA A 62 -2.23 -8.23 -15.26
N ASP A 63 -1.31 -9.18 -15.08
CA ASP A 63 -1.16 -10.32 -15.99
C ASP A 63 -2.39 -11.24 -15.97
N ILE A 64 -2.89 -11.60 -14.77
CA ILE A 64 -4.11 -12.42 -14.65
C ILE A 64 -5.34 -11.67 -15.21
N ALA A 65 -5.42 -10.34 -15.01
CA ALA A 65 -6.49 -9.54 -15.58
C ALA A 65 -6.40 -9.47 -17.12
N ALA A 66 -5.18 -9.43 -17.70
CA ALA A 66 -4.97 -9.48 -19.15
C ALA A 66 -5.49 -10.78 -19.75
N GLN A 67 -5.19 -11.94 -19.11
CA GLN A 67 -5.73 -13.26 -19.52
C GLN A 67 -7.27 -13.26 -19.55
N VAL A 68 -7.88 -12.69 -18.54
CA VAL A 68 -9.35 -12.61 -18.46
C VAL A 68 -9.92 -11.64 -19.50
N CYS A 69 -9.26 -10.50 -19.73
CA CYS A 69 -9.67 -9.57 -20.79
C CYS A 69 -9.58 -10.21 -22.18
N GLU A 70 -8.51 -10.97 -22.45
CA GLU A 70 -8.36 -11.70 -23.72
C GLU A 70 -9.46 -12.76 -23.90
N LEU A 71 -9.75 -13.54 -22.85
CA LEU A 71 -10.83 -14.53 -22.85
C LEU A 71 -12.21 -13.91 -23.12
N LEU A 72 -12.47 -12.72 -22.58
CA LEU A 72 -13.79 -12.06 -22.65
C LEU A 72 -13.91 -11.05 -23.77
N GLY A 73 -12.84 -10.73 -24.48
CA GLY A 73 -12.81 -9.68 -25.52
C GLY A 73 -12.93 -8.26 -24.94
N TYR A 74 -12.49 -8.03 -23.71
CA TYR A 74 -12.50 -6.72 -23.09
C TYR A 74 -11.13 -6.03 -23.21
N LYS A 75 -11.16 -4.70 -23.21
CA LYS A 75 -9.97 -3.85 -23.06
C LYS A 75 -9.44 -3.92 -21.63
N LEU A 76 -8.11 -3.96 -21.45
CA LEU A 76 -7.45 -3.82 -20.18
C LEU A 76 -7.06 -2.36 -19.95
N VAL A 77 -7.56 -1.75 -18.87
CA VAL A 77 -7.16 -0.42 -18.43
C VAL A 77 -6.26 -0.56 -17.19
N LEU A 78 -5.03 -0.06 -17.28
CA LEU A 78 -4.06 0.02 -16.22
C LEU A 78 -3.97 1.47 -15.71
N TRP A 79 -4.01 1.67 -14.40
CA TRP A 79 -3.88 2.99 -13.79
C TRP A 79 -2.73 3.03 -12.79
N PHE A 80 -1.81 3.94 -13.00
CA PHE A 80 -0.66 4.17 -12.12
C PHE A 80 -0.74 5.55 -11.46
N ALA A 81 -0.68 5.57 -10.12
CA ALA A 81 -0.54 6.81 -9.34
C ALA A 81 0.94 7.21 -9.27
N ASP A 82 1.40 8.07 -10.17
CA ASP A 82 2.75 8.66 -10.13
C ASP A 82 2.84 9.71 -9.03
N THR A 83 3.08 9.26 -7.80
CA THR A 83 3.16 10.16 -6.65
C THR A 83 4.54 10.79 -6.48
N GLY A 84 5.57 10.26 -7.15
CA GLY A 84 6.98 10.60 -6.92
C GLY A 84 7.55 10.00 -5.63
N LEU A 85 6.81 9.06 -5.00
CA LEU A 85 7.22 8.37 -3.77
C LEU A 85 7.59 6.91 -4.02
N GLU A 86 7.48 6.44 -5.24
CA GLU A 86 7.89 5.14 -5.70
C GLU A 86 9.42 5.15 -5.97
N TYR A 87 10.08 4.02 -5.70
CA TYR A 87 11.47 3.83 -6.14
C TYR A 87 11.57 4.03 -7.65
N PRO A 88 12.68 4.62 -8.16
CA PRO A 88 12.87 4.85 -9.60
C PRO A 88 12.69 3.57 -10.43
N GLU A 89 13.16 2.43 -9.91
CA GLU A 89 13.05 1.10 -10.51
C GLU A 89 11.59 0.66 -10.63
N VAL A 90 10.79 0.91 -9.58
CA VAL A 90 9.35 0.58 -9.57
C VAL A 90 8.58 1.43 -10.57
N ARG A 91 8.96 2.71 -10.73
CA ARG A 91 8.35 3.58 -11.75
C ARG A 91 8.69 3.12 -13.18
N ARG A 92 9.92 2.66 -13.43
CA ARG A 92 10.31 2.07 -14.72
C ARG A 92 9.57 0.77 -14.97
N ASN A 93 9.46 -0.09 -13.96
CA ASN A 93 8.78 -1.36 -14.08
C ASN A 93 7.29 -1.23 -14.49
N VAL A 94 6.65 -0.10 -14.26
CA VAL A 94 5.29 0.15 -14.79
C VAL A 94 5.28 0.10 -16.33
N ASP A 95 6.29 0.68 -16.96
CA ASP A 95 6.43 0.65 -18.43
C ASP A 95 6.86 -0.74 -18.91
N ASP A 96 7.73 -1.41 -18.18
CA ASP A 96 8.19 -2.76 -18.51
C ASP A 96 7.02 -3.75 -18.47
N ILE A 97 6.16 -3.68 -17.45
CA ILE A 97 4.92 -4.48 -17.36
C ILE A 97 3.95 -4.15 -18.49
N TYR A 98 3.75 -2.88 -18.80
CA TYR A 98 2.88 -2.48 -19.91
C TYR A 98 3.36 -3.07 -21.23
N ASN A 99 4.66 -3.00 -21.52
CA ASN A 99 5.25 -3.54 -22.74
C ASN A 99 5.18 -5.07 -22.77
N TYR A 100 5.47 -5.74 -21.64
CA TYR A 100 5.33 -7.18 -21.49
C TYR A 100 3.91 -7.66 -21.82
N LEU A 101 2.89 -7.01 -21.24
CA LEU A 101 1.50 -7.38 -21.47
C LEU A 101 1.08 -7.15 -22.94
N LYS A 102 1.54 -6.07 -23.57
CA LYS A 102 1.28 -5.80 -24.99
C LYS A 102 1.92 -6.81 -25.93
N GLN A 103 3.05 -7.37 -25.55
CA GLN A 103 3.72 -8.41 -26.36
C GLN A 103 3.08 -9.78 -26.18
N LYS A 104 2.57 -10.06 -24.96
CA LYS A 104 2.05 -11.38 -24.59
C LYS A 104 0.60 -11.58 -24.98
N TYR A 105 -0.25 -10.55 -24.94
CA TYR A 105 -1.69 -10.65 -25.15
C TYR A 105 -2.17 -9.86 -26.37
N ASN A 106 -3.11 -10.44 -27.10
CA ASN A 106 -3.73 -9.79 -28.27
C ASN A 106 -4.99 -9.02 -27.89
N ILE A 107 -4.86 -8.02 -27.01
CA ILE A 107 -5.96 -7.16 -26.53
C ILE A 107 -5.56 -5.70 -26.59
N GLU A 108 -6.55 -4.81 -26.60
CA GLU A 108 -6.29 -3.38 -26.37
C GLU A 108 -5.90 -3.15 -24.92
N ILE A 109 -4.73 -2.53 -24.69
CA ILE A 109 -4.25 -2.18 -23.34
C ILE A 109 -4.00 -0.66 -23.27
N GLU A 110 -4.64 -0.02 -22.32
CA GLU A 110 -4.43 1.40 -22.01
C GLU A 110 -3.68 1.56 -20.69
N LEU A 111 -2.57 2.29 -20.70
CA LEU A 111 -1.86 2.70 -19.49
C LEU A 111 -2.10 4.17 -19.20
N VAL A 112 -2.76 4.46 -18.07
CA VAL A 112 -2.99 5.82 -17.59
C VAL A 112 -2.04 6.11 -16.41
N LYS A 113 -1.10 7.04 -16.61
CA LYS A 113 -0.24 7.56 -15.54
C LYS A 113 -0.83 8.88 -15.04
N ASP A 114 -1.31 8.89 -13.80
CA ASP A 114 -1.88 10.08 -13.19
C ASP A 114 -1.07 10.50 -11.94
N TYR A 115 -1.17 11.75 -11.55
CA TYR A 115 -0.51 12.29 -10.38
C TYR A 115 -1.48 13.14 -9.55
N PRO A 116 -1.23 13.30 -8.23
CA PRO A 116 -2.08 14.13 -7.39
C PRO A 116 -2.07 15.58 -7.84
N LYS A 117 -3.26 16.17 -7.99
CA LYS A 117 -3.48 17.54 -8.46
C LYS A 117 -4.26 18.35 -7.45
N ASP A 118 -3.95 19.63 -7.36
CA ASP A 118 -4.77 20.61 -6.65
C ASP A 118 -6.04 20.98 -7.45
N ARG A 119 -6.83 21.89 -6.90
CA ARG A 119 -8.06 22.36 -7.58
C ARG A 119 -7.78 23.14 -8.87
N LYS A 120 -6.56 23.66 -9.04
CA LYS A 120 -6.12 24.38 -10.23
C LYS A 120 -5.47 23.48 -11.28
N GLY A 121 -5.32 22.16 -10.98
CA GLY A 121 -4.67 21.20 -11.86
C GLY A 121 -3.15 21.08 -11.67
N ASN A 122 -2.54 21.81 -10.76
CA ASN A 122 -1.11 21.72 -10.51
C ASN A 122 -0.77 20.45 -9.74
N ARG A 123 0.40 19.84 -10.04
CA ARG A 123 0.91 18.67 -9.33
C ARG A 123 1.16 18.98 -7.86
N ILE A 124 0.63 18.14 -6.97
CA ILE A 124 0.89 18.18 -5.53
C ILE A 124 2.12 17.28 -5.26
N THR A 125 3.14 17.84 -4.61
CA THR A 125 4.31 17.09 -4.17
C THR A 125 4.17 16.59 -2.74
N PHE A 126 4.90 15.52 -2.39
CA PHE A 126 4.89 15.00 -1.01
C PHE A 126 5.38 16.04 -0.01
N ARG A 127 6.39 16.85 -0.36
CA ARG A 127 6.86 17.97 0.46
C ARG A 127 5.72 18.91 0.81
N GLN A 128 4.94 19.38 -0.17
CA GLN A 128 3.78 20.25 0.08
C GLN A 128 2.75 19.58 1.01
N VAL A 129 2.60 18.25 0.94
CA VAL A 129 1.72 17.52 1.86
C VAL A 129 2.29 17.51 3.27
N LEU A 130 3.60 17.29 3.44
CA LEU A 130 4.26 17.35 4.75
C LEU A 130 4.18 18.73 5.36
N ASP A 131 4.49 19.77 4.59
CA ASP A 131 4.45 21.19 5.04
C ASP A 131 3.04 21.59 5.50
N LYS A 132 2.01 21.16 4.76
CA LYS A 132 0.62 21.54 5.05
C LYS A 132 -0.03 20.71 6.14
N TYR A 133 0.24 19.40 6.20
CA TYR A 133 -0.52 18.46 7.03
C TYR A 133 0.34 17.73 8.07
N GLY A 134 1.66 17.74 7.91
CA GLY A 134 2.59 17.03 8.78
C GLY A 134 2.89 15.60 8.35
N TYR A 135 3.66 14.93 9.20
CA TYR A 135 4.26 13.63 8.92
C TYR A 135 3.32 12.45 9.21
N PRO A 136 3.30 11.40 8.35
CA PRO A 136 2.61 10.15 8.61
C PRO A 136 3.46 9.25 9.52
N LEU A 137 3.12 9.13 10.80
CA LEU A 137 3.91 8.42 11.81
C LEU A 137 3.24 7.17 12.35
N ILE A 138 4.04 6.12 12.63
CA ILE A 138 3.66 4.90 13.34
C ILE A 138 2.62 4.08 12.58
N SER A 139 1.40 4.59 12.46
CA SER A 139 0.30 4.02 11.68
C SER A 139 -0.74 5.10 11.34
N LYS A 140 -1.62 4.81 10.38
CA LYS A 140 -2.73 5.71 10.03
C LYS A 140 -3.63 6.00 11.22
N ASP A 141 -3.91 4.99 12.06
CA ASP A 141 -4.75 5.11 13.24
C ASP A 141 -4.10 6.00 14.30
N VAL A 142 -2.81 5.79 14.60
CA VAL A 142 -2.05 6.61 15.55
C VAL A 142 -1.96 8.05 15.05
N SER A 143 -1.53 8.27 13.79
CA SER A 143 -1.44 9.62 13.21
C SER A 143 -2.77 10.37 13.27
N ASN A 144 -3.87 9.69 12.95
CA ASN A 144 -5.21 10.26 13.02
C ASN A 144 -5.65 10.58 14.48
N THR A 145 -5.28 9.69 15.40
CA THR A 145 -5.57 9.85 16.82
C THR A 145 -4.83 11.07 17.39
N ILE A 146 -3.53 11.20 17.11
CA ILE A 146 -2.70 12.35 17.52
C ILE A 146 -3.25 13.66 16.94
N ALA A 147 -3.48 13.71 15.62
CA ALA A 147 -4.02 14.90 14.97
C ALA A 147 -5.39 15.33 15.55
N GLY A 148 -6.24 14.36 15.86
CA GLY A 148 -7.54 14.63 16.48
C GLY A 148 -7.43 15.05 17.93
N ALA A 149 -6.56 14.42 18.72
CA ALA A 149 -6.32 14.76 20.11
C ALA A 149 -5.75 16.19 20.26
N ARG A 150 -4.77 16.59 19.43
CA ARG A 150 -4.23 17.96 19.40
C ARG A 150 -5.34 18.99 19.14
N ARG A 151 -6.25 18.72 18.18
CA ARG A 151 -7.38 19.61 17.92
C ARG A 151 -8.33 19.71 19.10
N SER A 152 -8.60 18.60 19.78
CA SER A 152 -9.47 18.59 20.96
C SER A 152 -8.85 19.33 22.14
N ILE A 153 -7.55 19.16 22.37
CA ILE A 153 -6.81 19.91 23.40
C ILE A 153 -6.89 21.42 23.14
N ALA A 154 -6.64 21.84 21.89
CA ALA A 154 -6.69 23.25 21.49
C ALA A 154 -8.08 23.88 21.68
N LYS A 155 -9.14 23.08 21.68
CA LYS A 155 -10.52 23.51 21.93
C LYS A 155 -11.01 23.33 23.38
N GLY A 156 -10.20 22.72 24.24
CA GLY A 156 -10.61 22.34 25.60
C GLY A 156 -11.65 21.21 25.62
N GLU A 157 -11.78 20.40 24.56
CA GLU A 157 -12.77 19.35 24.40
C GLU A 157 -12.24 17.98 24.83
N ASP A 158 -13.05 17.18 25.54
CA ASP A 158 -12.76 15.76 25.76
C ASP A 158 -13.36 14.92 24.63
N SER A 159 -12.50 14.34 23.79
CA SER A 159 -12.91 13.56 22.64
C SER A 159 -12.53 12.08 22.76
N TYR A 160 -13.21 11.23 21.96
CA TYR A 160 -12.85 9.82 21.82
C TYR A 160 -11.35 9.64 21.53
N ARG A 161 -10.76 10.46 20.63
CA ARG A 161 -9.34 10.36 20.26
C ARG A 161 -8.42 10.74 21.40
N LEU A 162 -8.76 11.77 22.16
CA LEU A 162 -7.99 12.17 23.35
C LEU A 162 -8.05 11.08 24.43
N ARG A 163 -9.23 10.52 24.72
CA ARG A 163 -9.39 9.39 25.66
C ARG A 163 -8.65 8.13 25.19
N LYS A 164 -8.70 7.82 23.90
CA LYS A 164 -7.93 6.71 23.27
C LYS A 164 -6.42 6.88 23.49
N LEU A 165 -5.93 8.10 23.34
CA LEU A 165 -4.51 8.42 23.52
C LEU A 165 -4.09 8.44 24.99
N LYS A 166 -4.97 8.90 25.90
CA LYS A 166 -4.74 8.87 27.36
C LYS A 166 -4.90 7.46 27.97
N GLY A 167 -5.40 6.48 27.21
CA GLY A 167 -5.68 5.14 27.72
C GLY A 167 -6.93 5.06 28.61
N THR A 168 -7.74 6.11 28.66
CA THR A 168 -8.95 6.20 29.50
C THR A 168 -10.22 5.75 28.80
N LEU A 169 -10.11 5.25 27.56
CA LEU A 169 -11.24 4.75 26.79
C LEU A 169 -11.78 3.47 27.42
N LYS A 170 -13.10 3.41 27.66
CA LYS A 170 -13.78 2.26 28.24
C LYS A 170 -14.66 1.55 27.21
N GLN A 171 -14.81 0.24 27.34
CA GLN A 171 -15.78 -0.58 26.63
C GLN A 171 -17.19 -0.34 27.21
N LYS A 172 -18.24 -0.85 26.52
CA LYS A 172 -19.63 -0.76 27.01
C LYS A 172 -19.86 -1.39 28.40
N ASN A 173 -19.05 -2.39 28.75
CA ASN A 173 -19.07 -3.05 30.05
C ASN A 173 -18.23 -2.36 31.14
N GLY A 174 -17.72 -1.16 30.89
CA GLY A 174 -16.90 -0.38 31.82
C GLY A 174 -15.42 -0.78 31.89
N GLN A 175 -15.01 -1.90 31.29
CA GLN A 175 -13.62 -2.34 31.24
C GLN A 175 -12.77 -1.45 30.33
N PRO A 176 -11.45 -1.33 30.58
CA PRO A 176 -10.54 -0.61 29.70
C PRO A 176 -10.63 -1.13 28.26
N SER A 177 -10.63 -0.23 27.28
CA SER A 177 -10.64 -0.60 25.87
C SER A 177 -9.29 -1.19 25.47
N LYS A 178 -9.31 -2.29 24.70
CA LYS A 178 -8.13 -2.84 24.04
C LYS A 178 -7.61 -1.92 22.91
N PHE A 179 -8.46 -1.03 22.40
CA PHE A 179 -8.13 -0.08 21.34
C PHE A 179 -7.53 1.21 21.92
N THR A 180 -6.37 1.10 22.55
CA THR A 180 -5.64 2.24 23.11
C THR A 180 -4.41 2.59 22.27
N CYS A 181 -4.06 3.88 22.27
CA CYS A 181 -2.81 4.40 21.69
C CYS A 181 -1.91 5.03 22.77
N ALA A 182 -2.13 4.71 24.05
CA ALA A 182 -1.48 5.37 25.19
C ALA A 182 0.06 5.35 25.12
N LYS A 183 0.66 4.27 24.62
CA LYS A 183 2.12 4.18 24.40
C LYS A 183 2.68 5.24 23.45
N TRP A 184 1.83 5.88 22.66
CA TRP A 184 2.20 6.91 21.67
C TRP A 184 1.80 8.33 22.14
N SER A 185 1.43 8.51 23.41
CA SER A 185 1.01 9.80 23.95
C SER A 185 2.12 10.87 23.87
N PHE A 186 3.38 10.48 23.98
CA PHE A 186 4.55 11.37 23.84
C PHE A 186 4.57 12.10 22.49
N LEU A 187 3.92 11.57 21.46
CA LEU A 187 3.81 12.24 20.15
C LEU A 187 2.97 13.52 20.19
N LEU A 188 2.24 13.79 21.28
CA LEU A 188 1.59 15.09 21.48
C LEU A 188 2.61 16.22 21.58
N ASP A 189 3.80 15.95 22.14
CA ASP A 189 4.86 16.92 22.36
C ASP A 189 5.79 17.09 21.15
N ALA A 190 5.53 16.36 20.05
CA ALA A 190 6.36 16.44 18.86
C ALA A 190 6.35 17.88 18.28
N PRO A 191 7.53 18.46 17.98
CA PRO A 191 7.67 19.82 17.49
C PRO A 191 7.28 19.99 16.01
N PHE A 192 6.56 19.03 15.48
CA PHE A 192 6.06 19.02 14.09
C PHE A 192 4.62 18.49 14.05
N ALA A 193 3.92 18.80 12.96
CA ALA A 193 2.58 18.29 12.74
C ALA A 193 2.59 16.81 12.36
N ILE A 194 1.57 16.07 12.82
CA ILE A 194 1.38 14.64 12.52
C ILE A 194 0.01 14.45 11.90
N SER A 195 -0.09 13.75 10.78
CA SER A 195 -1.37 13.41 10.16
C SER A 195 -1.32 12.15 9.31
N SER A 196 -2.48 11.61 8.98
CA SER A 196 -2.62 10.47 8.05
C SER A 196 -3.01 10.88 6.62
N ASN A 197 -2.96 12.17 6.30
CA ASN A 197 -3.53 12.74 5.07
C ASN A 197 -2.76 12.36 3.79
N CYS A 198 -1.46 12.01 3.90
CA CYS A 198 -0.63 11.76 2.72
C CYS A 198 -1.21 10.69 1.78
N CYS A 199 -1.64 9.53 2.31
CA CYS A 199 -2.22 8.48 1.47
C CYS A 199 -3.53 8.89 0.81
N ASP A 200 -4.33 9.72 1.48
CA ASP A 200 -5.58 10.23 0.94
C ASP A 200 -5.31 11.18 -0.24
N ILE A 201 -4.42 12.14 -0.02
CA ILE A 201 -4.11 13.18 -1.01
C ILE A 201 -3.32 12.59 -2.19
N MET A 202 -2.30 11.77 -1.91
CA MET A 202 -1.37 11.32 -2.94
C MET A 202 -1.92 10.15 -3.77
N LYS A 203 -2.77 9.28 -3.18
CA LYS A 203 -3.21 8.04 -3.85
C LYS A 203 -4.73 7.93 -3.97
N LYS A 204 -5.49 8.11 -2.88
CA LYS A 204 -6.93 7.83 -2.91
C LYS A 204 -7.74 8.85 -3.71
N ARG A 205 -7.49 10.15 -3.51
CA ARG A 205 -8.22 11.20 -4.24
C ARG A 205 -8.00 11.12 -5.75
N PRO A 206 -6.76 10.95 -6.27
CA PRO A 206 -6.56 10.70 -7.70
C PRO A 206 -7.32 9.47 -8.20
N ALA A 207 -7.27 8.33 -7.47
CA ALA A 207 -7.99 7.13 -7.85
C ALA A 207 -9.51 7.36 -7.93
N HIS A 208 -10.12 7.93 -6.87
CA HIS A 208 -11.56 8.21 -6.87
C HIS A 208 -11.98 9.24 -7.94
N LYS A 209 -11.11 10.19 -8.25
CA LYS A 209 -11.35 11.13 -9.35
C LYS A 209 -11.37 10.39 -10.69
N PHE A 210 -10.36 9.55 -10.93
CA PHE A 210 -10.27 8.72 -12.13
C PHE A 210 -11.47 7.77 -12.26
N GLU A 211 -11.85 7.07 -11.20
CA GLU A 211 -13.04 6.20 -11.14
C GLU A 211 -14.31 6.96 -11.56
N LYS A 212 -14.51 8.15 -10.98
CA LYS A 212 -15.69 8.96 -11.26
C LYS A 212 -15.71 9.51 -12.69
N GLU A 213 -14.59 10.03 -13.19
CA GLU A 213 -14.47 10.64 -14.52
C GLU A 213 -14.61 9.60 -15.63
N ARG A 214 -14.03 8.41 -15.43
CA ARG A 214 -14.05 7.34 -16.42
C ARG A 214 -15.19 6.34 -16.21
N ARG A 215 -15.92 6.44 -15.11
CA ARG A 215 -16.97 5.47 -14.69
C ARG A 215 -16.44 4.04 -14.62
N LEU A 216 -15.23 3.88 -14.11
CA LEU A 216 -14.56 2.60 -13.95
C LEU A 216 -14.56 2.16 -12.50
N VAL A 217 -14.54 0.85 -12.28
CA VAL A 217 -14.39 0.24 -10.95
C VAL A 217 -13.03 -0.45 -10.79
N SER A 218 -12.48 -0.41 -9.58
CA SER A 218 -11.10 -0.82 -9.34
C SER A 218 -10.92 -2.33 -9.14
N ILE A 219 -9.79 -2.83 -9.64
CA ILE A 219 -9.19 -4.12 -9.33
C ILE A 219 -7.85 -3.84 -8.67
N VAL A 220 -7.60 -4.40 -7.48
CA VAL A 220 -6.38 -4.16 -6.71
C VAL A 220 -5.75 -5.45 -6.20
N ALA A 221 -4.45 -5.53 -6.26
CA ALA A 221 -3.65 -6.68 -5.83
C ALA A 221 -3.35 -6.63 -4.32
N THR A 222 -4.38 -6.70 -3.47
CA THR A 222 -4.19 -6.69 -2.02
C THR A 222 -4.46 -8.07 -1.42
N MET A 223 -3.58 -8.53 -0.54
CA MET A 223 -3.67 -9.82 0.15
C MET A 223 -4.13 -9.66 1.60
N ALA A 224 -4.93 -10.62 2.10
CA ALA A 224 -5.48 -10.60 3.46
C ALA A 224 -4.38 -10.58 4.53
N ASN A 225 -3.26 -11.27 4.30
CA ASN A 225 -2.15 -11.39 5.25
C ASN A 225 -1.35 -10.09 5.46
N GLU A 226 -1.50 -9.10 4.59
CA GLU A 226 -0.67 -7.89 4.66
C GLU A 226 -1.03 -6.97 5.84
N SER A 227 -2.27 -7.03 6.35
CA SER A 227 -2.69 -6.25 7.51
C SER A 227 -4.03 -6.70 8.06
N TYR A 228 -4.27 -6.42 9.35
CA TYR A 228 -5.57 -6.68 10.00
C TYR A 228 -6.75 -6.04 9.26
N LEU A 229 -6.60 -4.84 8.70
CA LEU A 229 -7.66 -4.18 7.93
C LEU A 229 -7.99 -4.93 6.63
N ARG A 230 -6.97 -5.48 5.94
CA ARG A 230 -7.19 -6.28 4.73
C ARG A 230 -7.81 -7.62 5.05
N LEU A 231 -7.38 -8.26 6.12
CA LEU A 231 -8.00 -9.48 6.65
C LEU A 231 -9.48 -9.25 7.01
N SER A 232 -9.76 -8.18 7.75
CA SER A 232 -11.14 -7.79 8.10
C SER A 232 -12.00 -7.51 6.86
N THR A 233 -11.41 -6.91 5.83
CA THR A 233 -12.09 -6.65 4.55
C THR A 233 -12.41 -7.95 3.84
N TRP A 234 -11.47 -8.91 3.82
CA TRP A 234 -11.70 -10.23 3.22
C TRP A 234 -12.82 -11.00 3.94
N PHE A 235 -12.85 -10.99 5.29
CA PHE A 235 -13.94 -11.59 6.06
C PHE A 235 -15.31 -10.99 5.72
N LYS A 236 -15.34 -9.69 5.42
CA LYS A 236 -16.58 -8.97 5.15
C LYS A 236 -17.08 -9.16 3.70
N PHE A 237 -16.18 -9.21 2.73
CA PHE A 237 -16.54 -9.11 1.30
C PHE A 237 -15.95 -10.22 0.43
N GLY A 238 -14.99 -10.99 0.92
CA GLY A 238 -14.22 -11.90 0.07
C GLY A 238 -13.38 -11.16 -0.98
N CYS A 239 -13.32 -11.72 -2.19
CA CYS A 239 -12.57 -11.12 -3.30
C CYS A 239 -13.29 -9.92 -3.92
N ASN A 240 -14.62 -9.98 -4.10
CA ASN A 240 -15.40 -8.98 -4.84
C ASN A 240 -16.40 -8.25 -3.93
N ALA A 241 -16.24 -6.94 -3.79
CA ALA A 241 -17.14 -6.07 -3.03
C ALA A 241 -18.02 -5.26 -3.98
N PHE A 242 -19.14 -5.85 -4.43
CA PHE A 242 -20.04 -5.22 -5.41
C PHE A 242 -20.88 -4.07 -4.83
N ASN A 243 -21.33 -4.20 -3.58
CA ASN A 243 -22.33 -3.32 -2.96
C ASN A 243 -21.71 -2.31 -1.99
N GLU A 244 -20.48 -1.88 -2.24
CA GLU A 244 -19.82 -0.82 -1.47
C GLU A 244 -20.03 0.53 -2.14
N ALA A 245 -19.86 1.61 -1.37
CA ALA A 245 -19.85 2.97 -1.90
C ALA A 245 -18.73 3.21 -2.94
N SER A 246 -17.66 2.41 -2.85
CA SER A 246 -16.57 2.30 -3.82
C SER A 246 -16.35 0.82 -4.10
N PRO A 247 -17.04 0.23 -5.10
CA PRO A 247 -16.89 -1.19 -5.44
C PRO A 247 -15.45 -1.53 -5.79
N GLN A 248 -14.97 -2.70 -5.33
CA GLN A 248 -13.58 -3.08 -5.55
C GLN A 248 -13.42 -4.61 -5.62
N SER A 249 -12.66 -5.08 -6.62
CA SER A 249 -12.21 -6.47 -6.70
C SER A 249 -10.80 -6.61 -6.13
N ARG A 250 -10.58 -7.72 -5.42
CA ARG A 250 -9.30 -8.15 -4.83
C ARG A 250 -9.08 -9.62 -5.15
N PRO A 251 -8.84 -9.97 -6.42
CA PRO A 251 -8.86 -11.36 -6.89
C PRO A 251 -7.81 -12.24 -6.20
N MET A 252 -6.71 -11.65 -5.77
CA MET A 252 -5.58 -12.30 -5.09
C MET A 252 -5.65 -12.18 -3.55
N SER A 253 -6.81 -11.83 -2.97
CA SER A 253 -6.90 -11.55 -1.52
C SER A 253 -6.52 -12.72 -0.62
N PHE A 254 -6.62 -13.95 -1.09
CA PHE A 254 -6.25 -15.17 -0.38
C PHE A 254 -4.84 -15.70 -0.73
N TRP A 255 -4.11 -15.05 -1.64
CA TRP A 255 -2.75 -15.43 -2.02
C TRP A 255 -1.74 -15.12 -0.91
N THR A 256 -0.60 -15.79 -0.98
CA THR A 256 0.58 -15.54 -0.15
C THR A 256 1.67 -14.84 -0.96
N GLU A 257 2.71 -14.38 -0.31
CA GLU A 257 3.87 -13.80 -0.99
C GLU A 257 4.60 -14.84 -1.85
N ASP A 258 4.69 -16.08 -1.38
CA ASP A 258 5.23 -17.21 -2.14
C ASP A 258 4.51 -17.41 -3.46
N ASP A 259 3.18 -17.42 -3.45
CA ASP A 259 2.37 -17.57 -4.67
C ASP A 259 2.70 -16.48 -5.71
N VAL A 260 2.88 -15.25 -5.24
CA VAL A 260 3.21 -14.12 -6.11
C VAL A 260 4.60 -14.29 -6.73
N LEU A 261 5.59 -14.66 -5.94
CA LEU A 261 6.97 -14.83 -6.41
C LEU A 261 7.11 -16.06 -7.33
N GLU A 262 6.44 -17.15 -6.99
CA GLU A 262 6.37 -18.34 -7.84
C GLU A 262 5.71 -18.02 -9.18
N TYR A 263 4.58 -17.30 -9.18
CA TYR A 263 3.91 -16.88 -10.41
C TYR A 263 4.79 -16.00 -11.30
N ILE A 264 5.54 -15.06 -10.71
CA ILE A 264 6.48 -14.19 -11.45
C ILE A 264 7.53 -15.03 -12.15
N LYS A 265 8.12 -16.02 -11.46
CA LYS A 265 9.13 -16.90 -12.05
C LYS A 265 8.58 -17.78 -13.18
N LEU A 266 7.38 -18.33 -12.99
CA LEU A 266 6.77 -19.24 -13.98
C LEU A 266 6.34 -18.51 -15.25
N ASN A 267 6.04 -17.22 -15.17
CA ASN A 267 5.51 -16.44 -16.30
C ASN A 267 6.49 -15.37 -16.80
N ASP A 268 7.74 -15.34 -16.31
CA ASP A 268 8.77 -14.37 -16.68
C ASP A 268 8.29 -12.90 -16.60
N ILE A 269 7.50 -12.60 -15.56
CA ILE A 269 6.97 -11.23 -15.37
C ILE A 269 8.10 -10.28 -14.99
N PRO A 270 8.22 -9.11 -15.63
CA PRO A 270 9.21 -8.11 -15.26
C PRO A 270 9.10 -7.72 -13.78
N LEU A 271 10.24 -7.73 -13.09
CA LEU A 271 10.35 -7.38 -11.67
C LEU A 271 11.28 -6.19 -11.50
N ALA A 272 10.85 -5.19 -10.77
CA ALA A 272 11.68 -4.02 -10.51
C ALA A 272 12.98 -4.42 -9.79
N SER A 273 14.13 -3.95 -10.28
CA SER A 273 15.46 -4.38 -9.80
C SER A 273 15.71 -4.09 -8.31
N VAL A 274 14.93 -3.21 -7.70
CA VAL A 274 15.00 -2.97 -6.24
C VAL A 274 14.61 -4.21 -5.41
N TYR A 275 13.87 -5.16 -5.97
CA TYR A 275 13.57 -6.44 -5.32
C TYR A 275 14.77 -7.42 -5.35
N GLY A 276 15.75 -7.18 -6.24
CA GLY A 276 16.84 -8.13 -6.47
C GLY A 276 16.35 -9.40 -7.17
N GLU A 277 16.94 -10.52 -6.80
CA GLU A 277 16.62 -11.84 -7.34
C GLU A 277 15.56 -12.56 -6.48
N ILE A 278 14.75 -13.40 -7.14
CA ILE A 278 13.83 -14.31 -6.44
C ILE A 278 14.60 -15.59 -6.09
N LEU A 279 14.83 -15.80 -4.79
CA LEU A 279 15.56 -16.93 -4.23
C LEU A 279 14.61 -17.86 -3.46
N LYS A 280 15.09 -19.05 -3.11
CA LYS A 280 14.41 -19.98 -2.19
C LYS A 280 15.15 -20.04 -0.87
N ASP A 281 14.43 -20.08 0.23
CA ASP A 281 14.96 -20.39 1.55
C ASP A 281 15.13 -21.90 1.79
N GLU A 282 15.61 -22.28 2.96
CA GLU A 282 15.85 -23.68 3.36
C GLU A 282 14.55 -24.50 3.43
N ASP A 283 13.42 -23.85 3.72
CA ASP A 283 12.09 -24.48 3.80
C ASP A 283 11.40 -24.54 2.42
N GLY A 284 12.04 -24.02 1.36
CA GLY A 284 11.56 -23.99 -0.01
C GLY A 284 10.65 -22.81 -0.33
N GLY A 285 10.46 -21.87 0.61
CA GLY A 285 9.71 -20.62 0.43
C GLY A 285 10.46 -19.64 -0.47
N TYR A 286 9.73 -18.84 -1.24
CA TYR A 286 10.31 -17.81 -2.09
C TYR A 286 10.48 -16.48 -1.35
N TYR A 287 11.60 -15.80 -1.59
CA TYR A 287 11.86 -14.45 -1.09
C TYR A 287 12.66 -13.63 -2.11
N THR A 288 12.71 -12.32 -1.91
CA THR A 288 13.50 -11.40 -2.74
C THR A 288 14.78 -10.99 -2.02
N SER A 289 15.93 -11.01 -2.71
CA SER A 289 17.23 -10.66 -2.13
C SER A 289 17.39 -9.17 -1.81
N GLY A 290 16.57 -8.31 -2.41
CA GLY A 290 16.50 -6.86 -2.15
C GLY A 290 15.39 -6.51 -1.16
N VAL A 291 14.61 -5.46 -1.48
CA VAL A 291 13.48 -5.08 -0.61
C VAL A 291 12.33 -6.08 -0.73
N GLY A 292 11.75 -6.48 0.39
CA GLY A 292 10.58 -7.36 0.37
C GLY A 292 9.30 -6.66 -0.10
N ARG A 293 9.20 -5.33 0.10
CA ARG A 293 8.02 -4.52 -0.22
C ARG A 293 8.39 -3.13 -0.72
N THR A 294 7.76 -2.71 -1.81
CA THR A 294 7.92 -1.38 -2.40
C THR A 294 6.69 -0.52 -2.07
N GLY A 295 6.66 0.05 -0.90
CA GLY A 295 5.69 1.10 -0.58
C GLY A 295 6.14 2.49 -1.06
N CYS A 296 5.61 3.55 -0.42
CA CYS A 296 6.22 4.87 -0.55
C CYS A 296 7.58 4.84 0.14
N MET A 297 8.68 5.14 -0.58
CA MET A 297 10.05 5.03 -0.04
C MET A 297 10.32 5.89 1.19
N PHE A 298 9.61 7.03 1.35
CA PHE A 298 9.73 7.92 2.50
C PHE A 298 8.66 7.69 3.58
N CYS A 299 7.99 6.53 3.58
CA CYS A 299 6.90 6.26 4.51
C CYS A 299 7.41 5.92 5.90
N LEU A 300 6.85 6.57 6.93
CA LEU A 300 7.18 6.33 8.33
C LEU A 300 6.20 5.36 9.02
N TYR A 301 5.20 4.83 8.29
CA TYR A 301 4.31 3.82 8.85
C TYR A 301 5.01 2.48 8.99
N GLY A 302 4.90 1.90 10.18
CA GLY A 302 5.45 0.58 10.50
C GLY A 302 6.95 0.54 10.76
N ILE A 303 7.68 1.66 10.60
CA ILE A 303 9.13 1.71 10.77
C ILE A 303 9.60 1.19 12.12
N GLN A 304 8.82 1.39 13.18
CA GLN A 304 9.13 0.92 14.54
C GLN A 304 9.10 -0.60 14.71
N TYR A 305 8.69 -1.35 13.69
CA TYR A 305 8.66 -2.81 13.69
C TYR A 305 9.70 -3.42 12.75
N GLU A 306 10.40 -2.58 11.97
CA GLU A 306 11.45 -3.07 11.08
C GLU A 306 12.70 -3.44 11.85
N LYS A 307 13.33 -4.55 11.46
CA LYS A 307 14.65 -4.94 11.94
C LYS A 307 15.72 -4.09 11.24
N GLU A 308 16.86 -3.95 11.87
CA GLU A 308 18.03 -3.34 11.24
C GLU A 308 18.75 -4.34 10.31
N PRO A 309 19.19 -3.86 9.13
CA PRO A 309 19.03 -2.49 8.60
C PRO A 309 17.59 -2.22 8.14
N ASN A 310 16.96 -1.15 8.69
CA ASN A 310 15.63 -0.72 8.28
C ASN A 310 15.66 -0.02 6.91
N ARG A 311 14.46 0.31 6.37
CA ARG A 311 14.32 0.89 5.02
C ARG A 311 15.14 2.17 4.79
N PHE A 312 15.36 3.00 5.81
CA PHE A 312 16.14 4.23 5.68
C PHE A 312 17.64 3.92 5.66
N GLN A 313 18.11 2.98 6.48
CA GLN A 313 19.49 2.51 6.45
C GLN A 313 19.80 1.81 5.12
N GLN A 314 18.88 0.98 4.60
CA GLN A 314 19.00 0.38 3.28
C GLN A 314 18.99 1.42 2.16
N MET A 315 18.11 2.44 2.26
CA MET A 315 18.07 3.54 1.28
C MET A 315 19.38 4.33 1.24
N LYS A 316 20.06 4.51 2.38
CA LYS A 316 21.38 5.15 2.44
C LYS A 316 22.40 4.44 1.55
N LEU A 317 22.37 3.11 1.56
CA LEU A 317 23.29 2.28 0.77
C LEU A 317 22.91 2.22 -0.71
N THR A 318 21.63 2.06 -1.00
CA THR A 318 21.14 1.80 -2.36
C THR A 318 20.81 3.08 -3.13
N HIS A 319 20.32 4.11 -2.46
CA HIS A 319 19.82 5.37 -3.04
C HIS A 319 20.30 6.60 -2.27
N PRO A 320 21.62 6.85 -2.17
CA PRO A 320 22.17 7.88 -1.28
C PRO A 320 21.63 9.29 -1.55
N LYS A 321 21.33 9.64 -2.81
CA LYS A 321 20.75 10.95 -3.15
C LYS A 321 19.31 11.11 -2.65
N LEU A 322 18.51 10.04 -2.73
CA LEU A 322 17.13 10.01 -2.22
C LEU A 322 17.12 10.00 -0.69
N TYR A 323 18.05 9.26 -0.09
CA TYR A 323 18.26 9.26 1.36
C TYR A 323 18.63 10.65 1.86
N ASP A 324 19.60 11.32 1.25
CA ASP A 324 20.00 12.67 1.64
C ASP A 324 18.82 13.64 1.53
N TYR A 325 18.05 13.62 0.44
CA TYR A 325 16.84 14.41 0.29
C TYR A 325 15.79 14.11 1.37
N CYS A 326 15.62 12.84 1.71
CA CYS A 326 14.68 12.38 2.73
C CYS A 326 15.03 12.91 4.13
N ILE A 327 16.32 12.79 4.52
CA ILE A 327 16.79 13.07 5.88
C ILE A 327 17.06 14.56 6.09
N ARG A 328 17.55 15.26 5.08
CA ARG A 328 17.94 16.68 5.12
C ARG A 328 16.78 17.55 5.62
N GLU A 329 17.12 18.58 6.41
CA GLU A 329 16.16 19.54 6.96
C GLU A 329 15.37 20.28 5.88
N CYS A 330 14.13 20.68 6.24
CA CYS A 330 13.22 21.34 5.31
C CYS A 330 13.77 22.69 4.81
N ASP A 331 14.40 23.48 5.68
CA ASP A 331 15.04 24.77 5.34
C ASP A 331 16.23 24.61 4.39
N LYS A 332 16.86 23.42 4.40
CA LYS A 332 17.95 23.05 3.48
C LYS A 332 17.45 22.31 2.22
N GLY A 333 16.17 22.34 1.96
CA GLY A 333 15.57 21.77 0.76
C GLY A 333 15.21 20.27 0.85
N GLY A 334 15.36 19.63 2.00
CA GLY A 334 14.99 18.22 2.24
C GLY A 334 13.56 18.03 2.74
N LEU A 335 13.22 16.80 3.16
CA LEU A 335 11.91 16.45 3.74
C LEU A 335 11.88 16.55 5.27
N GLY A 336 13.02 16.73 5.94
CA GLY A 336 13.12 16.81 7.40
C GLY A 336 12.73 15.53 8.13
N ILE A 337 12.77 14.37 7.45
CA ILE A 337 12.41 13.08 8.07
C ILE A 337 13.44 12.67 9.12
N GLY A 338 14.70 13.10 9.01
CA GLY A 338 15.74 12.83 10.01
C GLY A 338 15.34 13.26 11.42
N ARG A 339 14.86 14.50 11.59
CA ARG A 339 14.38 15.01 12.89
C ARG A 339 13.18 14.21 13.46
N VAL A 340 12.36 13.64 12.56
CA VAL A 340 11.22 12.82 12.95
C VAL A 340 11.69 11.46 13.46
N LEU A 341 12.65 10.84 12.79
CA LEU A 341 13.28 9.57 13.19
C LEU A 341 14.03 9.73 14.51
N ASP A 342 14.78 10.85 14.68
CA ASP A 342 15.41 11.20 15.95
C ASP A 342 14.38 11.27 17.10
N PHE A 343 13.24 11.93 16.88
CA PHE A 343 12.21 12.11 17.89
C PHE A 343 11.55 10.79 18.34
N ILE A 344 11.43 9.82 17.43
CA ILE A 344 10.85 8.50 17.74
C ILE A 344 11.93 7.42 18.02
N ASN A 345 13.19 7.82 18.17
CA ASN A 345 14.35 6.94 18.44
C ASN A 345 14.49 5.78 17.44
N ILE A 346 14.37 6.06 16.15
CA ILE A 346 14.60 5.09 15.08
C ILE A 346 15.97 5.37 14.44
N PRO A 347 16.90 4.40 14.44
CA PRO A 347 18.19 4.54 13.78
C PRO A 347 18.02 4.64 12.25
N TYR A 348 18.79 5.51 11.61
CA TYR A 348 18.74 5.72 10.16
C TYR A 348 20.13 5.95 9.51
N GLY A 349 21.22 5.65 10.24
CA GLY A 349 22.59 5.79 9.75
C GLY A 349 23.17 7.20 9.91
N LYS A 350 22.72 7.98 10.90
CA LYS A 350 23.21 9.34 11.19
C LYS A 350 24.69 9.36 11.60
N ASP A 351 25.13 8.37 12.36
CA ASP A 351 26.48 8.35 12.97
C ASP A 351 27.59 8.18 11.94
N ASP A 352 27.33 7.47 10.84
CA ASP A 352 28.30 7.32 9.74
C ASP A 352 28.54 8.62 8.97
N MET A 353 27.60 9.58 8.99
CA MET A 353 27.75 10.86 8.33
C MET A 353 28.74 11.81 9.04
N LYS A 354 29.06 11.56 10.32
CA LYS A 354 30.07 12.32 11.07
C LYS A 354 31.49 11.90 10.72
N ILE A 355 31.70 10.65 10.33
CA ILE A 355 33.01 10.10 10.00
C ILE A 355 33.50 10.65 8.64
N GLU A 356 32.62 10.78 7.64
CA GLU A 356 33.00 11.30 6.33
C GLU A 356 33.32 12.80 6.33
N ARG A 357 32.78 13.60 7.28
CA ARG A 357 33.06 15.05 7.38
C ARG A 357 34.38 15.39 8.06
N ASN A 358 34.99 14.44 8.75
CA ASN A 358 36.29 14.64 9.43
C ASN A 358 37.50 14.18 8.60
N ASN A 359 37.26 13.67 7.38
CA ASN A 359 38.28 13.19 6.46
C ASN A 359 38.38 14.01 5.15
N ILE A 360 37.89 15.26 5.15
CA ILE A 360 38.07 16.22 4.05
C ILE A 360 38.79 17.46 4.56
#